data_21a020e71f517f96b85b231f0acd5585
#
_entry.id   21a020e71f517f96b85b231f0acd5585
#
_cell.length_a   1.000
_cell.length_b   1.000
_cell.length_c   1.000
_cell.angle_alpha   90.00
_cell.angle_beta   90.00
_cell.angle_gamma   90.00
#
_symmetry.space_group_name_H-M   'P 1'
#
loop_
_entity.id
_entity.type
_entity.pdbx_description
1 polymer ?
#
loop_
_entity_poly.entity_id
_entity_poly.type
_entity_poly.pdbx_seq_one_letter_code
_entity_poly.pdbx_strand_id
1 'polypeptide(L)'
;MSILARLTAALALIVAAAFAVPAFADTTPAGTPHLLLQLKDGVVDIELEPKLAPNHVERIVTLTNQGFYNGLKFHRVIDGFMAQTGDPKGDGTGGSPLPDVKAEFSSEPFVRGTLGMARSADPDSANSQFFIMFADGSFLNGQYTVFGKVVSGMEFVDKIKKGDQADNGTVVDPDKIVSAKIEYRN
;
A
#
# COMPACT_ATOMS: atom_id res chain seq x y z
N MET A 1 14.72 -85.49 -22.81
CA MET A 1 14.88 -85.22 -21.42
C MET A 1 14.67 -83.70 -21.27
N SER A 2 13.50 -83.30 -20.79
CA SER A 2 13.00 -81.92 -20.69
C SER A 2 13.32 -81.33 -19.32
N ILE A 3 13.89 -80.15 -19.28
CA ILE A 3 14.07 -79.35 -18.06
C ILE A 3 13.16 -78.12 -18.15
N LEU A 4 12.08 -78.16 -17.32
CA LEU A 4 11.16 -77.05 -17.14
C LEU A 4 11.83 -75.94 -16.36
N ALA A 5 11.99 -74.75 -16.94
CA ALA A 5 12.34 -73.52 -16.22
C ALA A 5 11.06 -72.89 -15.66
N ARG A 6 10.99 -72.75 -14.31
CA ARG A 6 9.93 -72.04 -13.61
C ARG A 6 10.29 -70.55 -13.55
N LEU A 7 9.54 -69.71 -14.28
CA LEU A 7 9.57 -68.25 -14.11
C LEU A 7 8.70 -67.88 -12.88
N THR A 8 9.29 -67.38 -11.84
CA THR A 8 8.60 -66.71 -10.75
C THR A 8 8.51 -65.22 -11.07
N ALA A 9 7.30 -64.73 -11.36
CA ALA A 9 7.03 -63.29 -11.51
C ALA A 9 6.86 -62.64 -10.11
N ALA A 10 7.79 -61.79 -9.75
CA ALA A 10 7.69 -60.95 -8.56
C ALA A 10 6.85 -59.70 -8.90
N LEU A 11 5.64 -59.65 -8.32
CA LEU A 11 4.75 -58.49 -8.42
C LEU A 11 5.22 -57.39 -7.44
N ALA A 12 5.86 -56.33 -7.92
CA ALA A 12 6.28 -55.19 -7.12
C ALA A 12 5.03 -54.29 -6.90
N LEU A 13 4.55 -54.25 -5.69
CA LEU A 13 3.44 -53.35 -5.27
C LEU A 13 4.02 -51.94 -5.00
N ILE A 14 3.85 -50.99 -5.94
CA ILE A 14 4.21 -49.58 -5.74
C ILE A 14 3.10 -48.94 -4.91
N VAL A 15 3.37 -48.70 -3.63
CA VAL A 15 2.51 -47.88 -2.76
C VAL A 15 2.82 -46.42 -3.06
N ALA A 16 1.95 -45.77 -3.82
CA ALA A 16 1.99 -44.32 -4.03
C ALA A 16 1.51 -43.62 -2.73
N ALA A 17 2.43 -43.12 -1.93
CA ALA A 17 2.09 -42.25 -0.80
C ALA A 17 1.68 -40.88 -1.36
N ALA A 18 0.38 -40.60 -1.33
CA ALA A 18 -0.14 -39.28 -1.63
C ALA A 18 0.23 -38.34 -0.46
N PHE A 19 1.22 -37.48 -0.67
CA PHE A 19 1.49 -36.36 0.22
C PHE A 19 0.38 -35.34 0.05
N ALA A 20 -0.55 -35.27 0.99
CA ALA A 20 -1.50 -34.18 1.09
C ALA A 20 -0.71 -32.91 1.45
N VAL A 21 -0.54 -32.01 0.49
CA VAL A 21 -0.05 -30.67 0.75
C VAL A 21 -1.11 -29.94 1.58
N PRO A 22 -0.80 -29.45 2.80
CA PRO A 22 -1.78 -28.67 3.55
C PRO A 22 -2.11 -27.43 2.72
N ALA A 23 -3.39 -27.27 2.37
CA ALA A 23 -3.90 -26.03 1.82
C ALA A 23 -3.71 -24.96 2.90
N PHE A 24 -2.79 -24.02 2.67
CA PHE A 24 -2.75 -22.80 3.47
C PHE A 24 -4.08 -22.09 3.19
N ALA A 25 -4.96 -22.09 4.19
CA ALA A 25 -6.15 -21.26 4.15
C ALA A 25 -5.69 -19.82 4.00
N ASP A 26 -6.11 -19.16 2.94
CA ASP A 26 -5.92 -17.71 2.74
C ASP A 26 -6.72 -17.01 3.84
N THR A 27 -6.06 -16.72 4.96
CA THR A 27 -6.65 -16.01 6.10
C THR A 27 -6.56 -14.52 5.86
N THR A 28 -7.13 -14.04 4.74
CA THR A 28 -7.37 -12.61 4.58
C THR A 28 -8.27 -12.16 5.74
N PRO A 29 -7.85 -11.23 6.60
CA PRO A 29 -8.69 -10.78 7.70
C PRO A 29 -10.02 -10.27 7.17
N ALA A 30 -11.14 -10.65 7.83
CA ALA A 30 -12.45 -10.17 7.45
C ALA A 30 -12.59 -8.68 7.79
N GLY A 31 -13.24 -7.91 6.91
CA GLY A 31 -13.50 -6.48 7.10
C GLY A 31 -12.73 -5.58 6.14
N THR A 32 -13.08 -4.30 6.18
CA THR A 32 -12.40 -3.25 5.42
C THR A 32 -11.08 -2.88 6.10
N PRO A 33 -9.94 -2.88 5.40
CA PRO A 33 -8.67 -2.45 6.00
C PRO A 33 -8.67 -0.94 6.20
N HIS A 34 -8.25 -0.50 7.40
CA HIS A 34 -8.00 0.88 7.75
C HIS A 34 -6.52 1.08 8.03
N LEU A 35 -5.94 2.13 7.46
CA LEU A 35 -4.61 2.61 7.78
C LEU A 35 -4.73 3.70 8.85
N LEU A 36 -4.20 3.43 10.04
CA LEU A 36 -4.13 4.41 11.12
C LEU A 36 -2.74 5.05 11.14
N LEU A 37 -2.67 6.34 10.80
CA LEU A 37 -1.44 7.13 10.88
C LEU A 37 -1.43 7.92 12.17
N GLN A 38 -0.55 7.59 13.11
CA GLN A 38 -0.26 8.43 14.27
C GLN A 38 0.63 9.59 13.83
N LEU A 39 0.10 10.78 13.88
CA LEU A 39 0.84 12.03 13.74
C LEU A 39 1.14 12.63 15.12
N LYS A 40 1.93 13.71 15.18
CA LYS A 40 2.24 14.40 16.45
C LYS A 40 0.99 14.94 17.17
N ASP A 41 -0.03 15.33 16.41
CA ASP A 41 -1.24 15.97 16.93
C ASP A 41 -2.42 15.02 17.11
N GLY A 42 -2.35 13.79 16.60
CA GLY A 42 -3.43 12.79 16.72
C GLY A 42 -3.37 11.68 15.68
N VAL A 43 -4.38 10.84 15.68
CA VAL A 43 -4.52 9.71 14.75
C VAL A 43 -5.38 10.13 13.57
N VAL A 44 -4.87 9.88 12.37
CA VAL A 44 -5.64 9.96 11.11
C VAL A 44 -6.10 8.55 10.76
N ASP A 45 -7.39 8.36 10.65
CA ASP A 45 -8.02 7.11 10.27
C ASP A 45 -8.37 7.14 8.77
N ILE A 46 -7.84 6.21 8.02
CA ILE A 46 -7.96 6.14 6.57
C ILE A 46 -8.58 4.79 6.21
N GLU A 47 -9.77 4.81 5.65
CA GLU A 47 -10.38 3.63 5.04
C GLU A 47 -9.68 3.34 3.70
N LEU A 48 -9.14 2.14 3.55
CA LEU A 48 -8.54 1.69 2.29
C LEU A 48 -9.60 1.07 1.39
N GLU A 49 -9.43 1.26 0.07
CA GLU A 49 -10.43 0.89 -0.95
C GLU A 49 -9.93 -0.24 -1.87
N PRO A 50 -9.87 -1.50 -1.38
CA PRO A 50 -9.34 -2.62 -2.17
C PRO A 50 -10.19 -2.96 -3.41
N LYS A 51 -11.42 -2.47 -3.47
CA LYS A 51 -12.27 -2.61 -4.67
C LYS A 51 -11.86 -1.66 -5.80
N LEU A 52 -11.26 -0.51 -5.47
CA LEU A 52 -10.76 0.46 -6.44
C LEU A 52 -9.33 0.12 -6.89
N ALA A 53 -8.47 -0.24 -5.93
CA ALA A 53 -7.05 -0.41 -6.19
C ALA A 53 -6.47 -1.57 -5.35
N PRO A 54 -6.80 -2.84 -5.68
CA PRO A 54 -6.41 -4.00 -4.89
C PRO A 54 -4.89 -4.11 -4.70
N ASN A 55 -4.11 -3.91 -5.75
CA ASN A 55 -2.65 -4.06 -5.68
C ASN A 55 -1.98 -2.92 -4.88
N HIS A 56 -2.51 -1.69 -4.98
CA HIS A 56 -2.02 -0.56 -4.20
C HIS A 56 -2.38 -0.70 -2.72
N VAL A 57 -3.61 -1.15 -2.41
CA VAL A 57 -4.01 -1.43 -1.02
C VAL A 57 -3.15 -2.53 -0.42
N GLU A 58 -2.91 -3.64 -1.14
CA GLU A 58 -2.00 -4.71 -0.70
C GLU A 58 -0.60 -4.18 -0.42
N ARG A 59 -0.06 -3.30 -1.29
CA ARG A 59 1.23 -2.64 -1.12
C ARG A 59 1.27 -1.82 0.17
N ILE A 60 0.27 -0.98 0.42
CA ILE A 60 0.18 -0.14 1.62
C ILE A 60 0.08 -1.02 2.87
N VAL A 61 -0.77 -2.06 2.86
CA VAL A 61 -0.92 -3.01 3.97
C VAL A 61 0.40 -3.72 4.27
N THR A 62 1.06 -4.26 3.24
CA THR A 62 2.34 -4.95 3.37
C THR A 62 3.41 -4.07 4.00
N LEU A 63 3.61 -2.88 3.45
CA LEU A 63 4.62 -1.94 3.95
C LEU A 63 4.29 -1.44 5.37
N THR A 64 3.02 -1.21 5.67
CA THR A 64 2.58 -0.80 7.02
C THR A 64 2.88 -1.89 8.04
N ASN A 65 2.55 -3.16 7.74
CA ASN A 65 2.81 -4.30 8.62
C ASN A 65 4.31 -4.56 8.82
N GLN A 66 5.15 -4.16 7.88
CA GLN A 66 6.61 -4.17 8.01
C GLN A 66 7.17 -2.98 8.81
N GLY A 67 6.32 -2.02 9.23
CA GLY A 67 6.75 -0.80 9.91
C GLY A 67 7.45 0.21 9.01
N PHE A 68 7.38 0.02 7.69
CA PHE A 68 8.09 0.84 6.70
C PHE A 68 7.76 2.34 6.81
N TYR A 69 6.52 2.68 7.10
CA TYR A 69 6.07 4.09 7.16
C TYR A 69 6.45 4.80 8.46
N ASN A 70 6.90 4.09 9.50
CA ASN A 70 7.25 4.69 10.79
C ASN A 70 8.44 5.63 10.65
N GLY A 71 8.29 6.86 11.11
CA GLY A 71 9.32 7.90 11.06
C GLY A 71 9.49 8.58 9.71
N LEU A 72 8.74 8.20 8.66
CA LEU A 72 8.84 8.83 7.35
C LEU A 72 8.30 10.26 7.37
N LYS A 73 8.95 11.12 6.59
CA LYS A 73 8.68 12.55 6.50
C LYS A 73 7.52 12.86 5.57
N PHE A 74 6.77 13.92 5.86
CA PHE A 74 5.96 14.62 4.87
C PHE A 74 6.87 15.61 4.13
N HIS A 75 7.62 15.09 3.16
CA HIS A 75 8.71 15.82 2.51
C HIS A 75 8.23 16.90 1.53
N ARG A 76 7.00 16.77 1.01
CA ARG A 76 6.38 17.70 0.07
C ARG A 76 4.94 17.99 0.51
N VAL A 77 4.67 19.25 0.87
CA VAL A 77 3.34 19.66 1.36
C VAL A 77 2.99 21.00 0.74
N ILE A 78 1.98 21.02 -0.12
CA ILE A 78 1.51 22.23 -0.79
C ILE A 78 0.17 22.63 -0.16
N ASP A 79 0.13 23.81 0.44
CA ASP A 79 -1.08 24.35 1.04
C ASP A 79 -2.23 24.44 0.04
N GLY A 80 -3.44 24.05 0.47
CA GLY A 80 -4.61 24.01 -0.41
C GLY A 80 -4.58 22.91 -1.48
N PHE A 81 -3.53 22.05 -1.52
CA PHE A 81 -3.44 20.96 -2.49
C PHE A 81 -3.29 19.59 -1.81
N MET A 82 -2.09 19.22 -1.34
CA MET A 82 -1.87 17.89 -0.78
C MET A 82 -0.65 17.81 0.15
N ALA A 83 -0.61 16.77 1.01
CA ALA A 83 0.55 16.37 1.81
C ALA A 83 1.09 15.02 1.32
N GLN A 84 2.35 14.98 0.85
CA GLN A 84 3.02 13.79 0.29
C GLN A 84 4.04 13.22 1.27
N THR A 85 4.05 11.90 1.39
CA THR A 85 4.92 11.10 2.27
C THR A 85 5.27 9.75 1.63
N GLY A 86 5.84 8.82 2.41
CA GLY A 86 6.11 7.44 1.96
C GLY A 86 7.47 7.27 1.27
N ASP A 87 8.32 8.29 1.31
CA ASP A 87 9.70 8.22 0.80
C ASP A 87 10.70 7.98 1.94
N PRO A 88 11.44 6.83 1.94
CA PRO A 88 12.44 6.55 2.96
C PRO A 88 13.65 7.49 2.94
N LYS A 89 13.96 8.11 1.78
CA LYS A 89 15.01 9.15 1.68
C LYS A 89 14.49 10.51 2.17
N GLY A 90 13.20 10.79 1.98
CA GLY A 90 12.56 12.04 2.37
C GLY A 90 12.97 13.23 1.50
N ASP A 91 13.28 12.99 0.22
CA ASP A 91 13.62 13.98 -0.80
C ASP A 91 12.76 13.85 -2.09
N GLY A 92 11.83 12.91 -2.09
CA GLY A 92 10.93 12.63 -3.22
C GLY A 92 11.46 11.59 -4.20
N THR A 93 12.71 11.10 -4.05
CA THR A 93 13.35 10.20 -5.02
C THR A 93 13.37 8.73 -4.59
N GLY A 94 12.96 8.42 -3.36
CA GLY A 94 13.03 7.09 -2.78
C GLY A 94 11.74 6.29 -2.94
N GLY A 95 11.86 4.98 -2.73
CA GLY A 95 10.77 4.02 -2.69
C GLY A 95 11.12 2.82 -1.83
N SER A 96 10.17 1.93 -1.63
CA SER A 96 10.42 0.64 -0.97
C SER A 96 11.26 -0.28 -1.87
N PRO A 97 11.88 -1.34 -1.33
CA PRO A 97 12.63 -2.31 -2.12
C PRO A 97 11.74 -3.23 -2.98
N LEU A 98 10.43 -3.12 -2.86
CA LEU A 98 9.48 -3.92 -3.64
C LEU A 98 9.36 -3.39 -5.08
N PRO A 99 8.98 -4.23 -6.05
CA PRO A 99 8.72 -3.79 -7.43
C PRO A 99 7.65 -2.70 -7.50
N ASP A 100 7.66 -1.88 -8.54
CA ASP A 100 6.61 -0.89 -8.77
C ASP A 100 5.25 -1.53 -9.01
N VAL A 101 4.18 -0.76 -8.76
CA VAL A 101 2.79 -1.19 -8.89
C VAL A 101 2.18 -0.52 -10.11
N LYS A 102 1.54 -1.32 -10.96
CA LYS A 102 0.83 -0.81 -12.14
C LYS A 102 -0.36 0.05 -11.72
N ALA A 103 -0.65 1.05 -12.54
CA ALA A 103 -1.78 1.95 -12.32
C ALA A 103 -3.12 1.22 -12.22
N GLU A 104 -3.95 1.67 -11.27
CA GLU A 104 -5.33 1.20 -11.05
C GLU A 104 -6.25 2.43 -11.05
N PHE A 105 -6.35 3.08 -12.23
CA PHE A 105 -7.16 4.28 -12.36
C PHE A 105 -8.65 3.97 -12.25
N SER A 106 -9.38 4.86 -11.58
CA SER A 106 -10.81 4.77 -11.36
C SER A 106 -11.51 6.10 -11.69
N SER A 107 -12.83 6.12 -11.61
CA SER A 107 -13.63 7.34 -11.69
C SER A 107 -13.80 8.05 -10.35
N GLU A 108 -13.20 7.51 -9.26
CA GLU A 108 -13.26 8.13 -7.94
C GLU A 108 -12.56 9.50 -7.97
N PRO A 109 -13.23 10.58 -7.50
CA PRO A 109 -12.69 11.92 -7.63
C PRO A 109 -11.63 12.21 -6.54
N PHE A 110 -10.62 13.01 -6.91
CA PHE A 110 -9.70 13.61 -5.96
C PHE A 110 -10.34 14.82 -5.29
N VAL A 111 -10.92 14.60 -4.12
CA VAL A 111 -11.47 15.64 -3.25
C VAL A 111 -10.73 15.66 -1.91
N ARG A 112 -11.07 16.63 -1.03
CA ARG A 112 -10.48 16.69 0.31
C ARG A 112 -10.58 15.35 1.03
N GLY A 113 -9.46 14.85 1.56
CA GLY A 113 -9.33 13.57 2.28
C GLY A 113 -9.09 12.35 1.39
N THR A 114 -9.17 12.45 0.05
CA THR A 114 -8.80 11.36 -0.86
C THR A 114 -7.31 11.09 -0.80
N LEU A 115 -6.93 9.80 -0.80
CA LEU A 115 -5.53 9.37 -0.91
C LEU A 115 -5.23 8.89 -2.33
N GLY A 116 -4.12 9.39 -2.87
CA GLY A 116 -3.59 8.97 -4.17
C GLY A 116 -2.15 8.46 -4.07
N MET A 117 -1.81 7.49 -4.93
CA MET A 117 -0.43 7.03 -5.04
C MET A 117 0.40 8.02 -5.86
N ALA A 118 1.54 8.43 -5.31
CA ALA A 118 2.53 9.20 -6.05
C ALA A 118 3.31 8.30 -7.01
N ARG A 119 3.73 8.86 -8.14
CA ARG A 119 4.46 8.17 -9.21
C ARG A 119 5.37 9.14 -9.98
N SER A 120 6.26 8.58 -10.79
CA SER A 120 7.03 9.35 -11.78
C SER A 120 6.18 9.68 -13.02
N ALA A 121 6.81 10.03 -14.12
CA ALA A 121 6.13 10.24 -15.40
C ALA A 121 5.46 8.95 -15.93
N ASP A 122 6.04 7.78 -15.64
CA ASP A 122 5.46 6.49 -15.98
C ASP A 122 4.25 6.20 -15.08
N PRO A 123 3.05 5.96 -15.63
CA PRO A 123 1.88 5.58 -14.86
C PRO A 123 2.07 4.34 -13.99
N ASP A 124 2.90 3.40 -14.41
CA ASP A 124 3.15 2.11 -13.75
C ASP A 124 4.33 2.15 -12.77
N SER A 125 4.76 3.35 -12.33
CA SER A 125 5.89 3.56 -11.41
C SER A 125 5.52 3.88 -9.97
N ALA A 126 4.28 3.64 -9.55
CA ALA A 126 3.89 3.80 -8.15
C ALA A 126 4.62 2.77 -7.27
N ASN A 127 5.07 3.17 -6.08
CA ASN A 127 5.84 2.28 -5.20
C ASN A 127 5.38 2.33 -3.74
N SER A 128 5.84 3.31 -2.97
CA SER A 128 5.50 3.49 -1.55
C SER A 128 5.01 4.89 -1.21
N GLN A 129 5.29 5.87 -2.08
CA GLN A 129 4.90 7.25 -1.83
C GLN A 129 3.41 7.47 -2.11
N PHE A 130 2.75 8.22 -1.24
CA PHE A 130 1.35 8.61 -1.40
C PHE A 130 1.11 10.03 -0.90
N PHE A 131 -0.03 10.57 -1.27
CA PHE A 131 -0.45 11.90 -0.83
C PHE A 131 -1.90 11.92 -0.33
N ILE A 132 -2.19 12.86 0.57
CA ILE A 132 -3.52 13.12 1.13
C ILE A 132 -3.96 14.49 0.64
N MET A 133 -5.14 14.57 0.03
CA MET A 133 -5.67 15.81 -0.51
C MET A 133 -6.16 16.75 0.58
N PHE A 134 -5.79 18.04 0.52
CA PHE A 134 -6.37 19.10 1.36
C PHE A 134 -7.66 19.68 0.76
N ALA A 135 -7.79 19.66 -0.57
CA ALA A 135 -8.90 20.26 -1.29
C ALA A 135 -9.21 19.46 -2.57
N ASP A 136 -10.11 19.98 -3.41
CA ASP A 136 -10.41 19.44 -4.74
C ASP A 136 -9.18 19.46 -5.65
N GLY A 137 -8.92 18.34 -6.31
CA GLY A 137 -7.84 18.12 -7.25
C GLY A 137 -8.32 17.41 -8.51
N SER A 138 -9.48 17.82 -9.04
CA SER A 138 -10.13 17.18 -10.19
C SER A 138 -9.24 16.99 -11.42
N PHE A 139 -8.17 17.78 -11.58
CA PHE A 139 -7.16 17.60 -12.62
C PHE A 139 -6.32 16.30 -12.48
N LEU A 140 -6.40 15.61 -11.32
CA LEU A 140 -5.77 14.31 -11.08
C LEU A 140 -6.69 13.13 -11.46
N ASN A 141 -7.98 13.37 -11.66
CA ASN A 141 -8.97 12.33 -11.91
C ASN A 141 -8.59 11.50 -13.14
N GLY A 142 -8.64 10.17 -13.00
CA GLY A 142 -8.25 9.22 -14.04
C GLY A 142 -6.77 9.21 -14.42
N GLN A 143 -5.91 9.97 -13.72
CA GLN A 143 -4.46 10.04 -13.98
C GLN A 143 -3.61 9.54 -12.82
N TYR A 144 -4.20 9.41 -11.63
CA TYR A 144 -3.57 8.84 -10.44
C TYR A 144 -4.48 7.79 -9.82
N THR A 145 -3.89 6.79 -9.17
CA THR A 145 -4.64 5.73 -8.49
C THR A 145 -5.14 6.22 -7.15
N VAL A 146 -6.45 6.25 -6.96
CA VAL A 146 -7.10 6.43 -5.66
C VAL A 146 -7.12 5.08 -4.94
N PHE A 147 -6.67 5.01 -3.69
CA PHE A 147 -6.64 3.77 -2.92
C PHE A 147 -7.25 3.88 -1.52
N GLY A 148 -7.74 5.05 -1.12
CA GLY A 148 -8.35 5.26 0.19
C GLY A 148 -8.83 6.69 0.41
N LYS A 149 -9.48 6.88 1.58
CA LYS A 149 -10.00 8.17 2.02
C LYS A 149 -9.86 8.33 3.53
N VAL A 150 -9.60 9.54 3.99
CA VAL A 150 -9.64 9.89 5.42
C VAL A 150 -11.09 9.86 5.89
N VAL A 151 -11.37 9.05 6.91
CA VAL A 151 -12.69 8.96 7.54
C VAL A 151 -12.76 9.72 8.88
N SER A 152 -11.60 9.94 9.53
CA SER A 152 -11.49 10.85 10.67
C SER A 152 -10.06 11.36 10.87
N GLY A 153 -9.88 12.49 11.58
CA GLY A 153 -8.57 13.06 11.87
C GLY A 153 -8.02 13.96 10.78
N MET A 154 -8.85 14.42 9.83
CA MET A 154 -8.40 15.33 8.76
C MET A 154 -7.88 16.68 9.34
N GLU A 155 -8.35 17.08 10.51
CA GLU A 155 -7.85 18.23 11.25
C GLU A 155 -6.39 18.10 11.70
N PHE A 156 -5.88 16.88 11.83
CA PHE A 156 -4.47 16.60 12.11
C PHE A 156 -3.61 16.66 10.83
N VAL A 157 -4.20 16.24 9.71
CA VAL A 157 -3.56 16.40 8.39
C VAL A 157 -3.39 17.88 8.06
N ASP A 158 -4.38 18.72 8.37
CA ASP A 158 -4.33 20.18 8.16
C ASP A 158 -3.18 20.85 8.93
N LYS A 159 -2.77 20.30 10.07
CA LYS A 159 -1.67 20.81 10.90
C LYS A 159 -0.28 20.43 10.40
N ILE A 160 -0.17 19.52 9.44
CA ILE A 160 1.12 19.15 8.85
C ILE A 160 1.79 20.40 8.29
N LYS A 161 3.07 20.60 8.64
CA LYS A 161 3.87 21.74 8.22
C LYS A 161 3.91 21.85 6.69
N LYS A 162 3.49 23.01 6.17
CA LYS A 162 3.50 23.31 4.74
C LYS A 162 4.91 23.65 4.28
N GLY A 163 5.23 23.26 3.05
CA GLY A 163 6.45 23.65 2.37
C GLY A 163 6.30 24.99 1.62
N ASP A 164 7.41 25.46 1.08
CA ASP A 164 7.42 26.64 0.24
C ASP A 164 6.82 26.33 -1.13
N GLN A 165 5.79 27.06 -1.54
CA GLN A 165 5.17 26.91 -2.86
C GLN A 165 6.14 27.24 -4.01
N ALA A 166 7.07 28.17 -3.78
CA ALA A 166 8.09 28.52 -4.77
C ALA A 166 9.11 27.38 -4.98
N ASP A 167 9.26 26.49 -3.97
CA ASP A 167 10.09 25.29 -4.03
C ASP A 167 9.22 24.01 -4.13
N ASN A 168 8.15 24.06 -4.90
CA ASN A 168 7.26 22.93 -5.18
C ASN A 168 6.75 22.22 -3.91
N GLY A 169 6.62 22.94 -2.79
CA GLY A 169 6.14 22.42 -1.53
C GLY A 169 7.17 21.65 -0.71
N THR A 170 8.44 21.73 -1.02
CA THR A 170 9.53 21.13 -0.23
C THR A 170 9.49 21.64 1.21
N VAL A 171 9.49 20.73 2.18
CA VAL A 171 9.36 21.08 3.60
C VAL A 171 10.72 21.03 4.29
N VAL A 172 11.17 22.16 4.79
CA VAL A 172 12.35 22.23 5.66
C VAL A 172 11.94 21.80 7.08
N ASP A 173 12.64 20.82 7.66
CA ASP A 173 12.33 20.21 8.95
C ASP A 173 10.87 19.71 9.01
N PRO A 174 10.54 18.66 8.23
CA PRO A 174 9.17 18.20 8.03
C PRO A 174 8.63 17.41 9.23
N ASP A 175 7.31 17.47 9.41
CA ASP A 175 6.58 16.55 10.26
C ASP A 175 6.74 15.11 9.76
N LYS A 176 6.54 14.15 10.67
CA LYS A 176 6.75 12.72 10.40
C LYS A 176 5.52 11.90 10.80
N ILE A 177 5.36 10.76 10.16
CA ILE A 177 4.51 9.68 10.67
C ILE A 177 5.20 9.12 11.91
N VAL A 178 4.58 9.25 13.09
CA VAL A 178 5.11 8.67 14.35
C VAL A 178 5.04 7.15 14.27
N SER A 179 3.87 6.61 13.87
CA SER A 179 3.69 5.19 13.59
C SER A 179 2.50 4.98 12.65
N ALA A 180 2.49 3.85 11.97
CA ALA A 180 1.40 3.41 11.10
C ALA A 180 1.01 1.97 11.45
N LYS A 181 -0.29 1.66 11.44
CA LYS A 181 -0.80 0.30 11.64
C LYS A 181 -2.04 0.04 10.80
N ILE A 182 -2.28 -1.23 10.49
CA ILE A 182 -3.52 -1.67 9.82
C ILE A 182 -4.48 -2.23 10.88
N GLU A 183 -5.73 -1.82 10.77
CA GLU A 183 -6.86 -2.43 11.47
C GLU A 183 -7.92 -2.87 10.46
N TYR A 184 -8.61 -3.99 10.72
CA TYR A 184 -9.72 -4.45 9.88
C TYR A 184 -11.02 -4.19 10.64
N ARG A 185 -12.00 -3.56 9.98
CA ARG A 185 -13.30 -3.19 10.58
C ARG A 185 -14.46 -3.69 9.73
N ASN A 186 -15.50 -4.18 10.40
CA ASN A 186 -16.75 -4.62 9.80
C ASN A 186 -17.73 -3.45 9.66
#